data_394108ebf95006411079278123dd69ed
#
_entry.id   394108ebf95006411079278123dd69ed
#
_cell.length_a   1.000
_cell.length_b   1.000
_cell.length_c   1.000
_cell.angle_alpha   90.00
_cell.angle_beta   90.00
_cell.angle_gamma   90.00
#
_symmetry.space_group_name_H-M   'P 1'
#
loop_
_entity.id
_entity.type
_entity.pdbx_description
1 polymer ?
#
loop_
_entity_poly.entity_id
_entity_poly.type
_entity_poly.pdbx_seq_one_letter_code
_entity_poly.pdbx_strand_id
1 'polypeptide(L)'
;MKRKALFVMVALGLLSASQAMAQSKIGFHAIGASAAFVSPQDLDGTFGLGVFADLGQIAPNIGLEPTIEFWSKSQDQFGLESSLRDISVGMRGKYYFQVANPKVRPFAGAGLGIHFLHAEATATVPGSGTFTATGDNTKLGLDLGGGISTALNSKNDFRAEAWYGIVSDVNQFAVRVGISHKLAM
;
A
#
# COMPACT_ATOMS: atom_id res chain seq x y z
N MET A 1 -28.43 -19.48 17.45
CA MET A 1 -28.80 -18.06 17.23
C MET A 1 -27.66 -17.20 16.61
N LYS A 2 -26.37 -17.40 16.95
CA LYS A 2 -25.23 -16.56 16.44
C LYS A 2 -25.01 -16.63 14.92
N ARG A 3 -25.26 -17.79 14.25
CA ARG A 3 -25.09 -17.94 12.79
C ARG A 3 -26.16 -17.19 11.97
N LYS A 4 -27.39 -17.05 12.47
CA LYS A 4 -28.47 -16.32 11.79
C LYS A 4 -28.23 -14.80 11.82
N ALA A 5 -27.66 -14.27 12.91
CA ALA A 5 -27.33 -12.86 13.03
C ALA A 5 -26.18 -12.45 12.07
N LEU A 6 -25.21 -13.34 11.85
CA LEU A 6 -24.10 -13.10 10.90
C LEU A 6 -24.62 -13.02 9.45
N PHE A 7 -25.56 -13.91 9.07
CA PHE A 7 -26.16 -13.89 7.73
C PHE A 7 -27.01 -12.64 7.47
N VAL A 8 -27.71 -12.14 8.48
CA VAL A 8 -28.50 -10.90 8.37
C VAL A 8 -27.59 -9.68 8.23
N MET A 9 -26.47 -9.62 8.95
CA MET A 9 -25.48 -8.52 8.81
C MET A 9 -24.81 -8.53 7.44
N VAL A 10 -24.45 -9.69 6.90
CA VAL A 10 -23.86 -9.82 5.56
C VAL A 10 -24.89 -9.44 4.49
N ALA A 11 -26.15 -9.85 4.62
CA ALA A 11 -27.21 -9.50 3.68
C ALA A 11 -27.56 -7.99 3.70
N LEU A 12 -27.57 -7.35 4.89
CA LEU A 12 -27.75 -5.91 5.03
C LEU A 12 -26.56 -5.13 4.44
N GLY A 13 -25.33 -5.64 4.59
CA GLY A 13 -24.13 -5.09 3.97
C GLY A 13 -24.17 -5.15 2.44
N LEU A 14 -24.68 -6.22 1.86
CA LEU A 14 -24.82 -6.38 0.41
C LEU A 14 -25.94 -5.51 -0.19
N LEU A 15 -27.03 -5.28 0.54
CA LEU A 15 -28.12 -4.39 0.11
C LEU A 15 -27.72 -2.91 0.14
N SER A 16 -26.87 -2.49 1.10
CA SER A 16 -26.33 -1.13 1.13
C SER A 16 -25.27 -0.89 0.04
N ALA A 17 -24.53 -1.93 -0.35
CA ALA A 17 -23.56 -1.84 -1.44
C ALA A 17 -24.20 -1.56 -2.80
N SER A 18 -25.41 -2.06 -3.07
CA SER A 18 -26.09 -1.83 -4.35
C SER A 18 -26.54 -0.38 -4.56
N GLN A 19 -26.85 0.37 -3.51
CA GLN A 19 -27.17 1.80 -3.60
C GLN A 19 -25.94 2.68 -3.75
N ALA A 20 -24.79 2.27 -3.21
CA ALA A 20 -23.52 2.98 -3.35
C ALA A 20 -22.99 2.90 -4.79
N MET A 21 -23.24 1.81 -5.51
CA MET A 21 -22.80 1.67 -6.91
C MET A 21 -23.54 2.59 -7.89
N ALA A 22 -24.76 3.02 -7.58
CA ALA A 22 -25.51 3.96 -8.40
C ALA A 22 -24.91 5.39 -8.43
N GLN A 23 -24.01 5.71 -7.50
CA GLN A 23 -23.31 7.01 -7.40
C GLN A 23 -21.80 6.88 -7.69
N SER A 24 -21.33 5.71 -8.12
CA SER A 24 -19.91 5.49 -8.38
C SER A 24 -19.48 6.27 -9.64
N LYS A 25 -18.40 7.04 -9.48
CA LYS A 25 -17.69 7.70 -10.59
C LYS A 25 -16.35 6.98 -10.77
N ILE A 26 -16.42 5.72 -11.20
CA ILE A 26 -15.23 4.91 -11.44
C ILE A 26 -14.63 5.28 -12.80
N GLY A 27 -13.35 5.57 -12.83
CA GLY A 27 -12.57 5.90 -14.01
C GLY A 27 -11.14 6.24 -13.60
N PHE A 28 -10.23 6.35 -14.55
CA PHE A 28 -8.87 6.79 -14.28
C PHE A 28 -8.83 8.31 -14.11
N HIS A 29 -8.82 8.81 -12.88
CA HIS A 29 -8.81 10.23 -12.55
C HIS A 29 -7.41 10.81 -12.43
N ALA A 30 -6.46 10.05 -11.91
CA ALA A 30 -5.07 10.45 -11.80
C ALA A 30 -4.13 9.23 -11.78
N ILE A 31 -2.88 9.45 -12.15
CA ILE A 31 -1.78 8.53 -11.95
C ILE A 31 -0.69 9.22 -11.17
N GLY A 32 0.08 8.47 -10.39
CA GLY A 32 1.13 9.07 -9.58
C GLY A 32 2.24 8.11 -9.23
N ALA A 33 3.30 8.70 -8.67
CA ALA A 33 4.44 7.99 -8.13
C ALA A 33 4.75 8.48 -6.73
N SER A 34 5.37 7.63 -5.93
CA SER A 34 5.75 7.92 -4.55
C SER A 34 7.13 7.38 -4.23
N ALA A 35 7.83 8.05 -3.32
CA ALA A 35 8.98 7.55 -2.59
C ALA A 35 8.56 7.27 -1.15
N ALA A 36 9.09 6.22 -0.57
CA ALA A 36 8.77 5.78 0.78
C ALA A 36 10.04 5.56 1.60
N PHE A 37 9.96 5.83 2.89
CA PHE A 37 10.83 5.22 3.89
C PHE A 37 10.03 4.07 4.50
N VAL A 38 10.54 2.86 4.37
CA VAL A 38 9.91 1.62 4.82
C VAL A 38 10.72 1.06 5.97
N SER A 39 10.05 0.74 7.07
CA SER A 39 10.63 0.05 8.24
C SER A 39 9.97 -1.32 8.35
N PRO A 40 10.54 -2.36 7.74
CA PRO A 40 10.05 -3.72 7.92
C PRO A 40 10.34 -4.19 9.34
N GLN A 41 9.51 -5.10 9.85
CA GLN A 41 9.73 -5.72 11.15
C GLN A 41 11.06 -6.49 11.14
N ASP A 42 11.83 -6.38 12.21
CA ASP A 42 13.11 -7.06 12.44
C ASP A 42 14.24 -6.69 11.45
N LEU A 43 14.05 -5.63 10.64
CA LEU A 43 15.06 -5.12 9.73
C LEU A 43 15.23 -3.59 9.90
N ASP A 44 16.42 -3.10 9.57
CA ASP A 44 16.64 -1.66 9.45
C ASP A 44 15.80 -1.04 8.34
N GLY A 45 15.45 0.23 8.53
CA GLY A 45 14.71 0.98 7.53
C GLY A 45 15.39 1.03 6.17
N THR A 46 14.60 1.12 5.12
CA THR A 46 15.05 1.20 3.73
C THR A 46 14.18 2.16 2.93
N PHE A 47 14.62 2.48 1.72
CA PHE A 47 13.83 3.28 0.78
C PHE A 47 13.06 2.38 -0.18
N GLY A 48 11.86 2.82 -0.53
CA GLY A 48 11.00 2.18 -1.51
C GLY A 48 10.44 3.18 -2.51
N LEU A 49 9.93 2.65 -3.59
CA LEU A 49 9.25 3.40 -4.64
C LEU A 49 7.89 2.78 -4.90
N GLY A 50 6.94 3.59 -5.36
CA GLY A 50 5.62 3.10 -5.72
C GLY A 50 4.99 3.89 -6.85
N VAL A 51 4.07 3.25 -7.54
CA VAL A 51 3.15 3.88 -8.48
C VAL A 51 1.73 3.58 -8.05
N PHE A 52 0.83 4.50 -8.35
CA PHE A 52 -0.58 4.36 -7.98
C PHE A 52 -1.48 5.06 -9.00
N ALA A 53 -2.74 4.68 -9.03
CA ALA A 53 -3.75 5.36 -9.79
C ALA A 53 -4.96 5.70 -8.91
N ASP A 54 -5.59 6.84 -9.15
CA ASP A 54 -6.87 7.20 -8.55
C ASP A 54 -7.98 6.75 -9.50
N LEU A 55 -8.77 5.77 -9.08
CA LEU A 55 -9.91 5.26 -9.85
C LEU A 55 -11.22 6.01 -9.56
N GLY A 56 -11.15 7.12 -8.80
CA GLY A 56 -12.32 7.89 -8.41
C GLY A 56 -13.06 7.30 -7.23
N GLN A 57 -14.32 7.69 -7.09
CA GLN A 57 -15.12 7.39 -5.92
C GLN A 57 -16.11 6.25 -6.20
N ILE A 58 -16.12 5.24 -5.32
CA ILE A 58 -17.12 4.15 -5.28
C ILE A 58 -18.34 4.53 -4.45
N ALA A 59 -18.18 5.49 -3.52
CA ALA A 59 -19.25 6.05 -2.69
C ALA A 59 -18.85 7.48 -2.30
N PRO A 60 -19.75 8.30 -1.73
CA PRO A 60 -19.42 9.63 -1.26
C PRO A 60 -18.21 9.61 -0.32
N ASN A 61 -17.17 10.36 -0.67
CA ASN A 61 -15.91 10.49 0.05
C ASN A 61 -15.05 9.19 0.12
N ILE A 62 -15.41 8.11 -0.58
CA ILE A 62 -14.63 6.87 -0.60
C ILE A 62 -14.02 6.69 -1.98
N GLY A 63 -12.71 6.88 -2.08
CA GLY A 63 -11.93 6.64 -3.30
C GLY A 63 -11.26 5.27 -3.32
N LEU A 64 -10.99 4.77 -4.52
CA LEU A 64 -10.21 3.55 -4.78
C LEU A 64 -8.87 3.88 -5.40
N GLU A 65 -7.82 3.19 -4.93
CA GLU A 65 -6.45 3.40 -5.38
C GLU A 65 -5.72 2.06 -5.51
N PRO A 66 -5.53 1.53 -6.73
CA PRO A 66 -4.56 0.48 -6.98
C PRO A 66 -3.13 1.01 -6.81
N THR A 67 -2.26 0.15 -6.28
CA THR A 67 -0.85 0.46 -5.99
C THR A 67 0.05 -0.67 -6.45
N ILE A 68 1.25 -0.31 -6.90
CA ILE A 68 2.38 -1.22 -7.07
C ILE A 68 3.54 -0.59 -6.31
N GLU A 69 4.15 -1.32 -5.40
CA GLU A 69 5.21 -0.80 -4.53
C GLU A 69 6.40 -1.76 -4.54
N PHE A 70 7.58 -1.21 -4.35
CA PHE A 70 8.83 -1.94 -4.33
C PHE A 70 9.75 -1.38 -3.25
N TRP A 71 10.39 -2.26 -2.49
CA TRP A 71 11.53 -1.94 -1.66
C TRP A 71 12.49 -3.13 -1.58
N SER A 72 13.75 -2.83 -1.23
CA SER A 72 14.78 -3.85 -1.01
C SER A 72 15.71 -3.42 0.11
N LYS A 73 16.13 -4.38 0.92
CA LYS A 73 17.10 -4.19 1.99
C LYS A 73 18.14 -5.30 1.92
N SER A 74 19.42 -4.90 1.97
CA SER A 74 20.55 -5.82 2.13
C SER A 74 21.26 -5.51 3.45
N GLN A 75 21.74 -6.53 4.12
CA GLN A 75 22.53 -6.46 5.35
C GLN A 75 23.72 -7.41 5.22
N ASP A 76 24.88 -6.96 5.68
CA ASP A 76 26.08 -7.78 5.80
C ASP A 76 26.47 -7.86 7.27
N GLN A 77 26.54 -9.08 7.81
CA GLN A 77 26.96 -9.35 9.16
C GLN A 77 27.93 -10.54 9.18
N PHE A 78 29.16 -10.31 9.63
CA PHE A 78 30.19 -11.35 9.81
C PHE A 78 30.46 -12.22 8.57
N GLY A 79 30.38 -11.64 7.36
CA GLY A 79 30.60 -12.35 6.11
C GLY A 79 29.38 -13.17 5.63
N LEU A 80 28.22 -12.98 6.28
CA LEU A 80 26.92 -13.42 5.79
C LEU A 80 26.17 -12.21 5.21
N GLU A 81 26.03 -12.19 3.91
CA GLU A 81 25.23 -11.20 3.20
C GLU A 81 23.78 -11.72 3.06
N SER A 82 22.82 -10.95 3.56
CA SER A 82 21.40 -11.27 3.43
C SER A 82 20.67 -10.12 2.77
N SER A 83 19.76 -10.44 1.86
CA SER A 83 18.89 -9.46 1.21
C SER A 83 17.43 -9.91 1.25
N LEU A 84 16.54 -8.93 1.44
CA LEU A 84 15.11 -9.11 1.32
C LEU A 84 14.55 -8.05 0.37
N ARG A 85 13.73 -8.49 -0.57
CA ARG A 85 13.04 -7.66 -1.55
C ARG A 85 11.55 -7.93 -1.47
N ASP A 86 10.74 -6.89 -1.56
CA ASP A 86 9.28 -6.97 -1.66
C ASP A 86 8.79 -6.20 -2.89
N ILE A 87 7.99 -6.86 -3.70
CA ILE A 87 7.14 -6.23 -4.71
C ILE A 87 5.71 -6.48 -4.27
N SER A 88 4.94 -5.42 -4.06
CA SER A 88 3.53 -5.57 -3.70
C SER A 88 2.60 -4.96 -4.73
N VAL A 89 1.47 -5.63 -4.95
CA VAL A 89 0.36 -5.16 -5.78
C VAL A 89 -0.88 -5.13 -4.89
N GLY A 90 -1.48 -3.95 -4.75
CA GLY A 90 -2.57 -3.75 -3.80
C GLY A 90 -3.69 -2.86 -4.32
N MET A 91 -4.76 -2.82 -3.52
CA MET A 91 -5.89 -1.92 -3.69
C MET A 91 -6.21 -1.29 -2.35
N ARG A 92 -6.26 0.04 -2.29
CA ARG A 92 -6.59 0.82 -1.09
C ARG A 92 -7.92 1.53 -1.27
N GLY A 93 -8.80 1.43 -0.27
CA GLY A 93 -9.96 2.28 -0.08
C GLY A 93 -9.58 3.45 0.82
N LYS A 94 -9.84 4.68 0.39
CA LYS A 94 -9.51 5.91 1.12
C LYS A 94 -10.76 6.70 1.41
N TYR A 95 -11.05 6.96 2.68
CA TYR A 95 -12.11 7.86 3.10
C TYR A 95 -11.54 9.27 3.28
N TYR A 96 -12.03 10.22 2.50
CA TYR A 96 -11.62 11.62 2.53
C TYR A 96 -12.47 12.43 3.50
N PHE A 97 -11.83 13.05 4.49
CA PHE A 97 -12.51 13.93 5.43
C PHE A 97 -12.75 15.29 4.81
N GLN A 98 -13.94 15.83 5.02
CA GLN A 98 -14.26 17.19 4.62
C GLN A 98 -13.66 18.17 5.62
N VAL A 99 -12.87 19.13 5.14
CA VAL A 99 -12.25 20.19 5.95
C VAL A 99 -12.53 21.54 5.32
N ALA A 100 -12.42 22.61 6.11
CA ALA A 100 -12.71 23.98 5.67
C ALA A 100 -11.81 24.45 4.52
N ASN A 101 -10.57 23.96 4.45
CA ASN A 101 -9.67 24.29 3.34
C ASN A 101 -9.83 23.28 2.18
N PRO A 102 -10.42 23.67 1.03
CA PRO A 102 -10.69 22.77 -0.07
C PRO A 102 -9.42 22.28 -0.80
N LYS A 103 -8.27 22.92 -0.56
CA LYS A 103 -6.99 22.49 -1.14
C LYS A 103 -6.38 21.30 -0.42
N VAL A 104 -6.77 21.05 0.83
CA VAL A 104 -6.23 19.98 1.68
C VAL A 104 -7.30 18.91 1.84
N ARG A 105 -6.97 17.68 1.55
CA ARG A 105 -7.86 16.52 1.67
C ARG A 105 -7.22 15.47 2.57
N PRO A 106 -7.46 15.53 3.89
CA PRO A 106 -7.06 14.46 4.79
C PRO A 106 -7.84 13.17 4.48
N PHE A 107 -7.20 12.04 4.68
CA PHE A 107 -7.84 10.74 4.50
C PHE A 107 -7.33 9.71 5.49
N ALA A 108 -8.16 8.72 5.77
CA ALA A 108 -7.78 7.45 6.36
C ALA A 108 -8.20 6.33 5.42
N GLY A 109 -7.55 5.18 5.50
CA GLY A 109 -7.85 4.11 4.59
C GLY A 109 -7.40 2.74 5.06
N ALA A 110 -7.89 1.75 4.34
CA ALA A 110 -7.49 0.36 4.46
C ALA A 110 -7.30 -0.23 3.06
N GLY A 111 -6.45 -1.23 2.96
CA GLY A 111 -6.16 -1.89 1.69
C GLY A 111 -5.84 -3.36 1.85
N LEU A 112 -5.89 -4.06 0.74
CA LEU A 112 -5.42 -5.44 0.61
C LEU A 112 -4.35 -5.47 -0.47
N GLY A 113 -3.31 -6.28 -0.26
CA GLY A 113 -2.22 -6.44 -1.20
C GLY A 113 -1.69 -7.86 -1.26
N ILE A 114 -1.06 -8.17 -2.37
CA ILE A 114 -0.27 -9.38 -2.56
C ILE A 114 1.19 -8.95 -2.57
N HIS A 115 1.99 -9.55 -1.70
CA HIS A 115 3.41 -9.29 -1.54
C HIS A 115 4.21 -10.45 -2.11
N PHE A 116 5.12 -10.16 -3.02
CA PHE A 116 6.06 -11.10 -3.61
C PHE A 116 7.42 -10.86 -2.95
N LEU A 117 7.70 -11.67 -1.94
CA LEU A 117 8.92 -11.59 -1.13
C LEU A 117 9.99 -12.48 -1.73
N HIS A 118 11.18 -11.92 -1.95
CA HIS A 118 12.38 -12.65 -2.36
C HIS A 118 13.47 -12.43 -1.34
N ALA A 119 13.93 -13.53 -0.74
CA ALA A 119 15.02 -13.52 0.24
C ALA A 119 16.24 -14.25 -0.33
N GLU A 120 17.42 -13.70 -0.12
CA GLU A 120 18.70 -14.32 -0.50
C GLU A 120 19.67 -14.20 0.68
N ALA A 121 20.39 -15.28 0.94
CA ALA A 121 21.46 -15.32 1.94
C ALA A 121 22.71 -15.94 1.31
N THR A 122 23.83 -15.23 1.35
CA THR A 122 25.11 -15.65 0.81
C THR A 122 26.18 -15.66 1.91
N ALA A 123 26.83 -16.80 2.10
CA ALA A 123 27.94 -16.98 3.04
C ALA A 123 29.21 -17.33 2.29
N THR A 124 30.31 -16.61 2.52
CA THR A 124 31.62 -16.94 2.01
C THR A 124 32.49 -17.50 3.11
N VAL A 125 32.87 -18.78 2.96
CA VAL A 125 33.75 -19.48 3.92
C VAL A 125 35.17 -19.54 3.35
N PRO A 126 36.16 -18.92 4.01
CA PRO A 126 37.56 -18.99 3.55
C PRO A 126 38.04 -20.44 3.35
N GLY A 127 38.53 -20.76 2.16
CA GLY A 127 38.98 -22.09 1.79
C GLY A 127 37.92 -23.09 1.36
N SER A 128 36.61 -22.75 1.51
CA SER A 128 35.51 -23.67 1.14
C SER A 128 34.58 -23.12 0.05
N GLY A 129 34.68 -21.81 -0.24
CA GLY A 129 33.90 -21.16 -1.31
C GLY A 129 32.68 -20.39 -0.81
N THR A 130 31.83 -20.01 -1.73
CA THR A 130 30.61 -19.22 -1.48
C THR A 130 29.37 -20.12 -1.60
N PHE A 131 28.49 -20.01 -0.64
CA PHE A 131 27.22 -20.74 -0.57
C PHE A 131 26.07 -19.73 -0.61
N THR A 132 25.11 -19.91 -1.50
CA THR A 132 23.93 -19.04 -1.63
C THR A 132 22.67 -19.87 -1.44
N ALA A 133 21.75 -19.34 -0.61
CA ALA A 133 20.40 -19.87 -0.42
C ALA A 133 19.39 -18.78 -0.82
N THR A 134 18.37 -19.15 -1.58
CA THR A 134 17.30 -18.25 -2.00
C THR A 134 15.94 -18.80 -1.59
N GLY A 135 14.99 -17.91 -1.36
CA GLY A 135 13.61 -18.29 -1.04
C GLY A 135 12.60 -17.25 -1.56
N ASP A 136 11.55 -17.74 -2.20
CA ASP A 136 10.44 -16.94 -2.71
C ASP A 136 9.18 -17.25 -1.92
N ASN A 137 8.46 -16.21 -1.52
CA ASN A 137 7.18 -16.34 -0.83
C ASN A 137 6.17 -15.33 -1.37
N THR A 138 4.92 -15.78 -1.51
CA THR A 138 3.79 -14.90 -1.81
C THR A 138 2.88 -14.82 -0.61
N LYS A 139 2.61 -13.61 -0.13
CA LYS A 139 1.82 -13.35 1.08
C LYS A 139 0.69 -12.37 0.79
N LEU A 140 -0.43 -12.55 1.50
CA LEU A 140 -1.48 -11.54 1.55
C LEU A 140 -1.17 -10.55 2.66
N GLY A 141 -1.40 -9.27 2.38
CA GLY A 141 -1.24 -8.18 3.34
C GLY A 141 -2.52 -7.37 3.50
N LEU A 142 -2.69 -6.79 4.69
CA LEU A 142 -3.69 -5.80 5.03
C LEU A 142 -2.97 -4.50 5.34
N ASP A 143 -3.29 -3.42 4.63
CA ASP A 143 -2.78 -2.09 4.89
C ASP A 143 -3.78 -1.26 5.69
N LEU A 144 -3.31 -0.55 6.71
CA LEU A 144 -4.07 0.44 7.46
C LEU A 144 -3.26 1.74 7.52
N GLY A 145 -3.89 2.87 7.25
CA GLY A 145 -3.15 4.11 7.26
C GLY A 145 -3.97 5.34 6.93
N GLY A 146 -3.26 6.41 6.62
CA GLY A 146 -3.87 7.67 6.25
C GLY A 146 -2.84 8.71 5.87
N GLY A 147 -3.32 9.90 5.56
CA GLY A 147 -2.45 10.98 5.14
C GLY A 147 -3.22 12.22 4.72
N ILE A 148 -2.52 13.05 4.00
CA ILE A 148 -3.07 14.27 3.40
C ILE A 148 -2.72 14.32 1.90
N SER A 149 -3.64 14.82 1.11
CA SER A 149 -3.39 15.22 -0.27
C SER A 149 -3.65 16.72 -0.40
N THR A 150 -2.80 17.45 -1.12
CA THR A 150 -2.97 18.88 -1.36
C THR A 150 -2.72 19.22 -2.83
N ALA A 151 -3.57 20.09 -3.38
CA ALA A 151 -3.41 20.54 -4.75
C ALA A 151 -2.19 21.46 -4.87
N LEU A 152 -1.19 21.08 -5.67
CA LEU A 152 -0.06 21.93 -6.04
C LEU A 152 -0.47 22.92 -7.14
N ASN A 153 -1.23 22.43 -8.12
CA ASN A 153 -1.82 23.22 -9.19
C ASN A 153 -3.07 22.52 -9.73
N SER A 154 -3.63 22.98 -10.83
CA SER A 154 -4.86 22.41 -11.42
C SER A 154 -4.70 20.95 -11.87
N LYS A 155 -3.48 20.53 -12.20
CA LYS A 155 -3.19 19.19 -12.77
C LYS A 155 -2.48 18.25 -11.78
N ASN A 156 -1.82 18.77 -10.75
CA ASN A 156 -0.98 17.94 -9.88
C ASN A 156 -1.38 18.12 -8.42
N ASP A 157 -1.42 17.00 -7.71
CA ASP A 157 -1.58 16.95 -6.26
C ASP A 157 -0.31 16.36 -5.63
N PHE A 158 0.10 16.93 -4.50
CA PHE A 158 1.10 16.35 -3.58
C PHE A 158 0.39 15.55 -2.51
N ARG A 159 1.03 14.49 -2.03
CA ARG A 159 0.54 13.70 -0.90
C ARG A 159 1.66 13.34 0.07
N ALA A 160 1.28 13.24 1.33
CA ALA A 160 2.09 12.67 2.40
C ALA A 160 1.23 11.70 3.19
N GLU A 161 1.71 10.48 3.39
CA GLU A 161 0.92 9.40 3.97
C GLU A 161 1.79 8.46 4.82
N ALA A 162 1.14 7.83 5.81
CA ALA A 162 1.74 6.79 6.63
C ALA A 162 0.84 5.55 6.60
N TRP A 163 1.45 4.38 6.39
CA TRP A 163 0.76 3.11 6.29
C TRP A 163 1.45 2.05 7.14
N TYR A 164 0.64 1.23 7.77
CA TYR A 164 1.08 0.01 8.45
C TYR A 164 0.54 -1.19 7.69
N GLY A 165 1.45 -2.01 7.17
CA GLY A 165 1.16 -3.24 6.47
C GLY A 165 1.29 -4.42 7.42
N ILE A 166 0.20 -5.18 7.57
CA ILE A 166 0.13 -6.44 8.31
C ILE A 166 0.31 -7.56 7.28
N VAL A 167 1.52 -8.06 7.14
CA VAL A 167 1.88 -9.14 6.22
C VAL A 167 2.46 -10.27 7.04
N SER A 168 2.03 -11.50 6.79
CA SER A 168 2.57 -12.66 7.53
C SER A 168 4.10 -12.68 7.43
N ASP A 169 4.76 -12.73 8.57
CA ASP A 169 6.22 -12.78 8.76
C ASP A 169 6.99 -11.48 8.44
N VAL A 170 6.37 -10.46 7.86
CA VAL A 170 7.04 -9.18 7.52
C VAL A 170 6.07 -7.99 7.66
N ASN A 171 5.64 -7.69 8.88
CA ASN A 171 4.92 -6.44 9.12
C ASN A 171 5.82 -5.25 8.78
N GLN A 172 5.23 -4.19 8.26
CA GLN A 172 6.01 -3.02 7.85
C GLN A 172 5.28 -1.71 8.13
N PHE A 173 6.04 -0.69 8.52
CA PHE A 173 5.57 0.67 8.59
C PHE A 173 6.21 1.48 7.47
N ALA A 174 5.44 2.30 6.76
CA ALA A 174 5.95 3.12 5.68
C ALA A 174 5.43 4.55 5.77
N VAL A 175 6.33 5.51 5.66
CA VAL A 175 6.01 6.92 5.43
C VAL A 175 6.31 7.24 3.97
N ARG A 176 5.34 7.83 3.26
CA ARG A 176 5.42 8.07 1.83
C ARG A 176 5.18 9.53 1.50
N VAL A 177 5.88 10.00 0.48
CA VAL A 177 5.58 11.25 -0.20
C VAL A 177 5.40 10.97 -1.69
N GLY A 178 4.46 11.63 -2.33
CA GLY A 178 4.17 11.35 -3.73
C GLY A 178 3.55 12.52 -4.46
N ILE A 179 3.53 12.41 -5.77
CA ILE A 179 2.87 13.35 -6.68
C ILE A 179 1.95 12.54 -7.59
N SER A 180 0.75 13.06 -7.82
CA SER A 180 -0.17 12.53 -8.82
C SER A 180 -0.50 13.58 -9.87
N HIS A 181 -0.70 13.12 -11.10
CA HIS A 181 -1.13 13.92 -12.24
C HIS A 181 -2.57 13.56 -12.59
N LYS A 182 -3.45 14.56 -12.59
CA LYS A 182 -4.85 14.41 -12.98
C LYS A 182 -4.95 14.20 -14.49
N LEU A 183 -5.70 13.19 -14.89
CA LEU A 183 -5.97 12.91 -16.29
C LEU A 183 -7.13 13.78 -16.78
N ALA A 184 -7.01 14.26 -18.01
CA ALA A 184 -8.14 14.95 -18.67
C ALA A 184 -9.22 13.90 -18.99
N MET A 185 -10.40 14.11 -18.45
CA MET A 185 -11.61 13.34 -18.79
C MET A 185 -12.43 14.12 -19.80
#